data_5f918e555b432085725d78a69c851def
#
_entry.id   5f918e555b432085725d78a69c851def
#
_cell.length_a   1.000
_cell.length_b   1.000
_cell.length_c   1.000
_cell.angle_alpha   90.00
_cell.angle_beta   90.00
_cell.angle_gamma   90.00
#
_symmetry.space_group_name_H-M   'P 1'
#
loop_
_entity.id
_entity.type
_entity.pdbx_description
1 polymer ?
#
loop_
_entity_poly.entity_id
_entity_poly.type
_entity_poly.pdbx_seq_one_letter_code
_entity_poly.pdbx_strand_id
1 'polypeptide(L)'
;MSESGGTLPILFQDEHLVAIHKPAGLLVHRTVLDRRERRFALQMLREQIGQRVYAVHRLDKGTSGVLLFALSSEVGRTLGTMFEERQVGKSYAAVVRGYPSVSGEIDHPLRRVFDKVEKPRAAVPAAPAQDAWTRYRRLATIELPHCVDRYPTSRYALVEACPLTG
;
A
#
# COMPACT_ATOMS: atom_id res chain seq x y z
N MET A 1 13.65 -27.68 -4.41
CA MET A 1 14.23 -26.36 -4.10
C MET A 1 13.38 -25.78 -2.97
N SER A 2 13.93 -25.80 -1.76
CA SER A 2 13.25 -25.30 -0.55
C SER A 2 13.10 -23.78 -0.69
N GLU A 3 11.86 -23.30 -0.85
CA GLU A 3 11.56 -21.89 -0.67
C GLU A 3 11.88 -21.53 0.78
N SER A 4 13.04 -20.95 0.99
CA SER A 4 13.41 -20.32 2.25
C SER A 4 12.31 -19.31 2.59
N GLY A 5 11.56 -19.55 3.64
CA GLY A 5 10.57 -18.63 4.18
C GLY A 5 11.25 -17.32 4.53
N GLY A 6 11.32 -16.39 3.56
CA GLY A 6 12.06 -15.15 3.70
C GLY A 6 11.55 -14.35 4.90
N THR A 7 12.46 -13.93 5.76
CA THR A 7 12.19 -13.00 6.86
C THR A 7 11.81 -11.62 6.30
N LEU A 8 10.92 -10.92 7.02
CA LEU A 8 10.57 -9.54 6.69
C LEU A 8 11.64 -8.61 7.29
N PRO A 9 12.24 -7.69 6.50
CA PRO A 9 13.18 -6.72 7.04
C PRO A 9 12.51 -5.84 8.09
N ILE A 10 13.00 -5.88 9.32
CA ILE A 10 12.57 -4.99 10.41
C ILE A 10 13.34 -3.69 10.26
N LEU A 11 12.61 -2.57 10.12
CA LEU A 11 13.15 -1.23 9.98
C LEU A 11 13.28 -0.53 11.32
N PHE A 12 12.35 -0.83 12.23
CA PHE A 12 12.32 -0.29 13.59
C PHE A 12 11.51 -1.23 14.48
N GLN A 13 11.89 -1.34 15.76
CA GLN A 13 11.14 -2.05 16.77
C GLN A 13 11.45 -1.46 18.14
N ASP A 14 10.40 -1.24 18.94
CA ASP A 14 10.49 -0.90 20.36
C ASP A 14 9.52 -1.78 21.17
N GLU A 15 9.15 -1.38 22.37
CA GLU A 15 8.23 -2.08 23.26
C GLU A 15 6.75 -1.95 22.82
N HIS A 16 6.43 -1.03 21.91
CA HIS A 16 5.06 -0.69 21.51
C HIS A 16 4.72 -1.14 20.09
N LEU A 17 5.64 -0.98 19.15
CA LEU A 17 5.40 -1.22 17.75
C LEU A 17 6.60 -1.80 17.01
N VAL A 18 6.33 -2.38 15.85
CA VAL A 18 7.34 -2.81 14.89
C VAL A 18 7.00 -2.28 13.50
N ALA A 19 7.99 -1.70 12.83
CA ALA A 19 7.93 -1.29 11.44
C ALA A 19 8.74 -2.25 10.58
N ILE A 20 8.14 -2.74 9.51
CA ILE A 20 8.80 -3.61 8.54
C ILE A 20 8.83 -3.00 7.15
N HIS A 21 9.74 -3.46 6.31
CA HIS A 21 9.65 -3.27 4.88
C HIS A 21 8.78 -4.39 4.27
N LYS A 22 7.55 -4.07 3.87
CA LYS A 22 6.69 -5.00 3.14
C LYS A 22 7.15 -5.06 1.68
N PRO A 23 7.50 -6.23 1.12
CA PRO A 23 7.78 -6.34 -0.30
C PRO A 23 6.51 -6.20 -1.15
N ALA A 24 6.67 -5.80 -2.41
CA ALA A 24 5.59 -5.88 -3.39
C ALA A 24 5.18 -7.34 -3.61
N GLY A 25 3.91 -7.57 -3.92
CA GLY A 25 3.36 -8.92 -4.12
C GLY A 25 2.87 -9.61 -2.83
N LEU A 26 3.22 -9.10 -1.64
CA LEU A 26 2.79 -9.66 -0.36
C LEU A 26 1.52 -8.95 0.16
N LEU A 27 0.53 -9.72 0.60
CA LEU A 27 -0.65 -9.22 1.31
C LEU A 27 -0.37 -8.97 2.77
N VAL A 28 -1.05 -8.00 3.39
CA VAL A 28 -0.92 -7.71 4.83
C VAL A 28 -1.59 -8.78 5.67
N HIS A 29 -2.83 -9.14 5.36
CA HIS A 29 -3.62 -10.16 6.04
C HIS A 29 -4.51 -10.91 5.05
N ARG A 30 -5.05 -12.04 5.48
CA ARG A 30 -5.94 -12.86 4.67
C ARG A 30 -7.22 -12.09 4.35
N THR A 31 -7.62 -12.11 3.07
CA THR A 31 -8.90 -11.59 2.61
C THR A 31 -9.73 -12.71 2.00
N VAL A 32 -11.05 -12.57 1.97
CA VAL A 32 -11.95 -13.55 1.36
C VAL A 32 -11.68 -13.71 -0.14
N LEU A 33 -11.15 -12.68 -0.78
CA LEU A 33 -10.87 -12.62 -2.21
C LEU A 33 -9.59 -13.38 -2.61
N ASP A 34 -8.59 -13.43 -1.71
CA ASP A 34 -7.26 -14.00 -1.98
C ASP A 34 -7.11 -15.42 -1.41
N ARG A 35 -8.04 -16.31 -1.72
CA ARG A 35 -8.06 -17.71 -1.20
C ARG A 35 -6.84 -18.54 -1.62
N ARG A 36 -6.15 -18.14 -2.69
CA ARG A 36 -4.97 -18.86 -3.21
C ARG A 36 -3.68 -18.43 -2.51
N GLU A 37 -3.66 -17.28 -1.86
CA GLU A 37 -2.49 -16.79 -1.15
C GLU A 37 -2.34 -17.53 0.19
N ARG A 38 -1.09 -17.93 0.48
CA ARG A 38 -0.74 -18.65 1.71
C ARG A 38 0.15 -17.85 2.64
N ARG A 39 0.73 -16.75 2.14
CA ARG A 39 1.69 -15.93 2.87
C ARG A 39 1.12 -14.52 3.09
N PHE A 40 1.18 -14.05 4.31
CA PHE A 40 0.68 -12.74 4.71
C PHE A 40 1.67 -12.09 5.67
N ALA A 41 1.93 -10.79 5.51
CA ALA A 41 2.91 -10.07 6.33
C ALA A 41 2.66 -10.22 7.83
N LEU A 42 1.39 -10.15 8.26
CA LEU A 42 1.00 -10.30 9.67
C LEU A 42 1.39 -11.67 10.25
N GLN A 43 1.17 -12.76 9.50
CA GLN A 43 1.52 -14.10 9.97
C GLN A 43 3.03 -14.31 9.99
N MET A 44 3.71 -13.90 8.90
CA MET A 44 5.17 -14.01 8.79
C MET A 44 5.88 -13.24 9.91
N LEU A 45 5.44 -12.00 10.18
CA LEU A 45 6.04 -11.20 11.25
C LEU A 45 5.79 -11.82 12.62
N ARG A 46 4.57 -12.31 12.87
CA ARG A 46 4.23 -12.99 14.13
C ARG A 46 5.13 -14.21 14.39
N GLU A 47 5.37 -15.02 13.37
CA GLU A 47 6.26 -16.18 13.43
C GLU A 47 7.72 -15.74 13.64
N GLN A 48 8.14 -14.68 12.92
CA GLN A 48 9.52 -14.18 12.97
C GLN A 48 9.92 -13.64 14.35
N ILE A 49 9.04 -12.88 15.02
CA ILE A 49 9.36 -12.26 16.32
C ILE A 49 8.80 -13.05 17.51
N GLY A 50 8.09 -14.15 17.27
CA GLY A 50 7.60 -15.04 18.31
C GLY A 50 6.49 -14.47 19.19
N GLN A 51 5.83 -13.37 18.76
CA GLN A 51 4.76 -12.75 19.54
C GLN A 51 3.61 -12.24 18.67
N ARG A 52 2.45 -12.02 19.32
CA ARG A 52 1.26 -11.51 18.64
C ARG A 52 1.47 -10.06 18.20
N VAL A 53 1.10 -9.76 16.95
CA VAL A 53 1.11 -8.41 16.39
C VAL A 53 -0.25 -8.04 15.84
N TYR A 54 -0.53 -6.73 15.77
CA TYR A 54 -1.81 -6.15 15.37
C TYR A 54 -1.58 -5.20 14.20
N ALA A 55 -2.25 -5.46 13.07
CA ALA A 55 -2.18 -4.56 11.93
C ALA A 55 -2.97 -3.27 12.24
N VAL A 56 -2.35 -2.12 12.07
CA VAL A 56 -2.94 -0.80 12.33
C VAL A 56 -3.29 -0.04 11.06
N HIS A 57 -2.69 -0.44 9.95
CA HIS A 57 -3.01 0.03 8.61
C HIS A 57 -2.66 -1.05 7.58
N ARG A 58 -2.86 -0.75 6.32
CA ARG A 58 -2.53 -1.68 5.23
C ARG A 58 -1.82 -0.98 4.08
N LEU A 59 -1.03 -1.74 3.35
CA LEU A 59 -0.55 -1.44 2.01
C LEU A 59 -1.17 -2.46 1.05
N ASP A 60 -1.49 -2.04 -0.15
CA ASP A 60 -1.99 -2.93 -1.19
C ASP A 60 -0.95 -3.97 -1.59
N LYS A 61 -1.38 -5.07 -2.21
CA LYS A 61 -0.52 -6.18 -2.61
C LYS A 61 0.67 -5.71 -3.44
N GLY A 62 0.43 -4.87 -4.42
CA GLY A 62 1.48 -4.34 -5.32
C GLY A 62 2.37 -3.27 -4.71
N THR A 63 1.98 -2.66 -3.57
CA THR A 63 2.73 -1.60 -2.92
C THR A 63 3.78 -2.19 -1.98
N SER A 64 5.02 -1.71 -2.08
CA SER A 64 6.11 -1.99 -1.15
C SER A 64 6.32 -0.79 -0.21
N GLY A 65 6.99 -1.00 0.91
CA GLY A 65 7.38 0.09 1.82
C GLY A 65 7.09 -0.19 3.29
N VAL A 66 7.05 0.87 4.08
CA VAL A 66 6.91 0.82 5.54
C VAL A 66 5.52 0.36 5.92
N LEU A 67 5.44 -0.69 6.73
CA LEU A 67 4.21 -1.22 7.30
C LEU A 67 4.37 -1.38 8.81
N LEU A 68 3.44 -0.78 9.57
CA LEU A 68 3.47 -0.77 11.03
C LEU A 68 2.55 -1.85 11.61
N PHE A 69 3.01 -2.45 12.69
CA PHE A 69 2.22 -3.33 13.54
C PHE A 69 2.41 -2.93 14.99
N ALA A 70 1.32 -2.96 15.76
CA ALA A 70 1.39 -2.80 17.19
C ALA A 70 1.72 -4.13 17.88
N LEU A 71 2.41 -4.07 19.03
CA LEU A 71 2.78 -5.23 19.83
C LEU A 71 1.78 -5.54 20.95
N SER A 72 0.81 -4.64 21.20
CA SER A 72 -0.32 -4.88 22.08
C SER A 72 -1.64 -4.42 21.46
N SER A 73 -2.77 -4.93 21.97
CA SER A 73 -4.11 -4.52 21.49
C SER A 73 -4.44 -3.07 21.84
N GLU A 74 -3.87 -2.54 22.93
CA GLU A 74 -4.05 -1.17 23.37
C GLU A 74 -3.35 -0.20 22.40
N VAL A 75 -2.06 -0.43 22.13
CA VAL A 75 -1.30 0.33 21.15
C VAL A 75 -1.93 0.20 19.76
N GLY A 76 -2.44 -1.00 19.42
CA GLY A 76 -3.14 -1.25 18.16
C GLY A 76 -4.38 -0.38 17.99
N ARG A 77 -5.16 -0.19 19.06
CA ARG A 77 -6.33 0.70 19.07
C ARG A 77 -5.90 2.16 18.91
N THR A 78 -4.92 2.60 19.70
CA THR A 78 -4.40 3.98 19.64
C THR A 78 -3.90 4.33 18.25
N LEU A 79 -3.01 3.50 17.69
CA LEU A 79 -2.49 3.72 16.33
C LEU A 79 -3.60 3.65 15.27
N GLY A 80 -4.55 2.71 15.39
CA GLY A 80 -5.70 2.63 14.49
C GLY A 80 -6.50 3.93 14.47
N THR A 81 -6.82 4.50 15.64
CA THR A 81 -7.49 5.80 15.77
C THR A 81 -6.67 6.92 15.12
N MET A 82 -5.35 6.96 15.31
CA MET A 82 -4.48 7.97 14.69
C MET A 82 -4.53 7.90 13.15
N PHE A 83 -4.60 6.69 12.58
CA PHE A 83 -4.77 6.51 11.12
C PHE A 83 -6.16 6.97 10.66
N GLU A 84 -7.21 6.59 11.37
CA GLU A 84 -8.61 6.97 11.08
C GLU A 84 -8.81 8.49 11.15
N GLU A 85 -8.22 9.15 12.15
CA GLU A 85 -8.25 10.59 12.35
C GLU A 85 -7.25 11.37 11.50
N ARG A 86 -6.53 10.69 10.59
CA ARG A 86 -5.54 11.29 9.67
C ARG A 86 -4.38 12.00 10.36
N GLN A 87 -4.03 11.57 11.56
CA GLN A 87 -2.90 12.12 12.33
C GLN A 87 -1.54 11.58 11.87
N VAL A 88 -1.54 10.56 11.00
CA VAL A 88 -0.32 9.94 10.47
C VAL A 88 -0.01 10.46 9.07
N GLY A 89 1.10 11.17 8.93
CA GLY A 89 1.60 11.60 7.63
C GLY A 89 2.08 10.41 6.79
N LYS A 90 1.72 10.41 5.50
CA LYS A 90 2.08 9.34 4.56
C LYS A 90 2.76 9.94 3.35
N SER A 91 3.87 9.34 2.91
CA SER A 91 4.56 9.71 1.66
C SER A 91 4.86 8.46 0.85
N TYR A 92 4.56 8.50 -0.43
CA TYR A 92 4.77 7.43 -1.38
C TYR A 92 5.59 7.92 -2.57
N ALA A 93 6.53 7.11 -3.03
CA ALA A 93 7.17 7.28 -4.31
C ALA A 93 6.41 6.48 -5.37
N ALA A 94 6.04 7.12 -6.46
CA ALA A 94 5.33 6.45 -7.55
C ALA A 94 5.90 6.87 -8.91
N VAL A 95 5.99 5.90 -9.83
CA VAL A 95 6.26 6.18 -11.23
C VAL A 95 4.92 6.26 -11.96
N VAL A 96 4.65 7.39 -12.59
CA VAL A 96 3.42 7.64 -13.32
C VAL A 96 3.72 7.86 -14.81
N ARG A 97 2.76 7.52 -15.66
CA ARG A 97 2.87 7.75 -17.10
C ARG A 97 2.60 9.22 -17.42
N GLY A 98 3.41 9.80 -18.30
CA GLY A 98 3.32 11.20 -18.70
C GLY A 98 4.08 12.14 -17.78
N TYR A 99 3.91 13.43 -18.03
CA TYR A 99 4.54 14.51 -17.28
C TYR A 99 3.45 15.33 -16.58
N PRO A 100 3.10 15.00 -15.33
CA PRO A 100 2.21 15.86 -14.55
C PRO A 100 2.88 17.21 -14.28
N SER A 101 2.13 18.20 -13.83
CA SER A 101 2.67 19.47 -13.32
C SER A 101 3.73 19.23 -12.25
N VAL A 102 4.58 20.23 -11.99
CA VAL A 102 5.67 20.12 -10.99
C VAL A 102 5.13 19.76 -9.61
N SER A 103 3.95 20.29 -9.27
CA SER A 103 3.22 19.94 -8.06
C SER A 103 1.74 20.16 -8.28
N GLY A 104 0.91 19.58 -7.43
CA GLY A 104 -0.54 19.76 -7.49
C GLY A 104 -1.25 18.97 -6.42
N GLU A 105 -2.57 19.12 -6.44
CA GLU A 105 -3.50 18.40 -5.60
C GLU A 105 -4.49 17.65 -6.49
N ILE A 106 -4.81 16.42 -6.10
CA ILE A 106 -5.82 15.57 -6.73
C ILE A 106 -6.92 15.40 -5.70
N ASP A 107 -8.03 16.07 -5.92
CA ASP A 107 -9.27 15.92 -5.15
C ASP A 107 -10.28 15.20 -6.04
N HIS A 108 -10.31 13.88 -5.94
CA HIS A 108 -11.15 13.06 -6.80
C HIS A 108 -11.65 11.83 -6.04
N PRO A 109 -12.96 11.74 -5.73
CA PRO A 109 -13.50 10.59 -5.04
C PRO A 109 -13.26 9.28 -5.78
N LEU A 110 -12.79 8.27 -5.06
CA LEU A 110 -12.44 6.97 -5.62
C LEU A 110 -13.50 5.92 -5.31
N ARG A 111 -13.84 5.11 -6.32
CA ARG A 111 -14.64 3.90 -6.16
C ARG A 111 -13.74 2.68 -6.23
N ARG A 112 -14.02 1.70 -5.40
CA ARG A 112 -13.33 0.42 -5.49
C ARG A 112 -13.59 -0.21 -6.86
N VAL A 113 -12.53 -0.43 -7.61
CA VAL A 113 -12.56 -1.17 -8.88
C VAL A 113 -12.12 -2.60 -8.58
N PHE A 114 -12.94 -3.58 -8.96
CA PHE A 114 -12.56 -5.00 -8.87
C PHE A 114 -11.91 -5.41 -10.18
N ASP A 115 -10.74 -6.01 -10.12
CA ASP A 115 -10.13 -6.65 -11.27
C ASP A 115 -11.01 -7.80 -11.79
N LYS A 116 -10.84 -8.15 -13.08
CA LYS A 116 -11.61 -9.26 -13.71
C LYS A 116 -11.47 -10.58 -12.94
N VAL A 117 -10.36 -10.76 -12.22
CA VAL A 117 -10.05 -11.94 -11.39
C VAL A 117 -10.75 -11.86 -10.01
N GLU A 118 -11.04 -10.66 -9.54
CA GLU A 118 -11.61 -10.39 -8.20
C GLU A 118 -13.14 -10.20 -8.22
N LYS A 119 -13.80 -10.40 -9.36
CA LYS A 119 -15.27 -10.23 -9.42
C LYS A 119 -15.93 -11.18 -8.41
N PRO A 120 -16.63 -10.62 -7.41
CA PRO A 120 -17.38 -11.44 -6.47
C PRO A 120 -18.42 -12.28 -7.24
N ARG A 121 -18.60 -13.54 -6.84
CA ARG A 121 -19.60 -14.47 -7.44
C ARG A 121 -21.05 -14.01 -7.30
N ALA A 122 -21.33 -13.06 -6.43
CA ALA A 122 -22.63 -12.44 -6.25
C ALA A 122 -22.52 -10.94 -6.55
N ALA A 123 -23.59 -10.33 -7.07
CA ALA A 123 -23.69 -8.90 -7.28
C ALA A 123 -23.59 -8.18 -5.92
N VAL A 124 -22.37 -7.81 -5.52
CA VAL A 124 -22.16 -6.90 -4.39
C VAL A 124 -22.51 -5.51 -4.89
N PRO A 125 -23.43 -4.78 -4.23
CA PRO A 125 -23.71 -3.41 -4.59
C PRO A 125 -22.40 -2.61 -4.66
N ALA A 126 -22.26 -1.79 -5.70
CA ALA A 126 -21.08 -0.93 -5.82
C ALA A 126 -20.99 -0.03 -4.57
N ALA A 127 -19.90 -0.15 -3.84
CA ALA A 127 -19.65 0.74 -2.70
C ALA A 127 -19.68 2.21 -3.16
N PRO A 128 -20.21 3.13 -2.37
CA PRO A 128 -20.18 4.55 -2.69
C PRO A 128 -18.73 5.01 -2.91
N ALA A 129 -18.56 6.04 -3.72
CA ALA A 129 -17.26 6.68 -3.85
C ALA A 129 -16.84 7.26 -2.50
N GLN A 130 -15.57 7.12 -2.16
CA GLN A 130 -14.96 7.67 -0.96
C GLN A 130 -14.12 8.89 -1.34
N ASP A 131 -14.17 9.93 -0.54
CA ASP A 131 -13.35 11.11 -0.74
C ASP A 131 -11.88 10.72 -0.74
N ALA A 132 -11.16 11.19 -1.76
CA ALA A 132 -9.73 10.93 -1.89
C ALA A 132 -9.01 12.21 -2.31
N TRP A 133 -8.15 12.68 -1.44
CA TRP A 133 -7.37 13.88 -1.63
C TRP A 133 -5.90 13.59 -1.43
N THR A 134 -5.08 13.89 -2.45
CA THR A 134 -3.63 13.60 -2.46
C THR A 134 -2.89 14.83 -2.99
N ARG A 135 -1.89 15.29 -2.25
CA ARG A 135 -0.87 16.22 -2.76
C ARG A 135 0.23 15.45 -3.45
N TYR A 136 0.78 16.01 -4.51
CA TYR A 136 1.94 15.41 -5.16
C TYR A 136 2.98 16.45 -5.56
N ARG A 137 4.22 15.98 -5.67
CA ARG A 137 5.35 16.74 -6.22
C ARG A 137 6.12 15.85 -7.21
N ARG A 138 6.33 16.35 -8.42
CA ARG A 138 7.14 15.67 -9.42
C ARG A 138 8.63 15.82 -9.06
N LEU A 139 9.33 14.71 -8.92
CA LEU A 139 10.74 14.66 -8.53
C LEU A 139 11.66 14.57 -9.74
N ALA A 140 11.28 13.78 -10.75
CA ALA A 140 12.06 13.57 -11.96
C ALA A 140 11.17 13.18 -13.15
N THR A 141 11.72 13.28 -14.36
CA THR A 141 11.07 12.83 -15.60
C THR A 141 12.06 12.06 -16.45
N ILE A 142 11.53 11.12 -17.24
CA ILE A 142 12.30 10.37 -18.24
C ILE A 142 11.44 10.14 -19.49
N GLU A 143 12.09 10.25 -20.65
CA GLU A 143 11.53 9.83 -21.92
C GLU A 143 12.35 8.66 -22.47
N LEU A 144 11.69 7.56 -22.73
CA LEU A 144 12.30 6.33 -23.22
C LEU A 144 12.02 6.16 -24.72
N PRO A 145 12.99 5.69 -25.53
CA PRO A 145 12.81 5.47 -26.95
C PRO A 145 12.05 4.16 -27.24
N HIS A 146 10.92 3.99 -26.55
CA HIS A 146 10.05 2.83 -26.70
C HIS A 146 8.69 3.27 -27.23
N CYS A 147 8.33 2.74 -28.38
CA CYS A 147 7.01 2.96 -28.97
C CYS A 147 5.95 2.24 -28.11
N VAL A 148 4.96 2.99 -27.68
CA VAL A 148 3.79 2.44 -26.99
C VAL A 148 2.55 2.99 -27.69
N ASP A 149 1.76 2.08 -28.28
CA ASP A 149 0.60 2.42 -29.07
C ASP A 149 1.00 3.35 -30.26
N ARG A 150 0.36 4.49 -30.43
CA ARG A 150 0.63 5.48 -31.50
C ARG A 150 1.79 6.45 -31.19
N TYR A 151 2.38 6.37 -30.01
CA TYR A 151 3.42 7.30 -29.58
C TYR A 151 4.81 6.70 -29.80
N PRO A 152 5.74 7.43 -30.47
CA PRO A 152 7.09 6.91 -30.76
C PRO A 152 7.98 6.77 -29.51
N THR A 153 7.62 7.46 -28.43
CA THR A 153 8.34 7.44 -27.15
C THR A 153 7.38 7.24 -25.99
N SER A 154 7.90 6.81 -24.86
CA SER A 154 7.17 6.64 -23.61
C SER A 154 7.70 7.60 -22.55
N ARG A 155 6.82 8.37 -21.95
CA ARG A 155 7.13 9.38 -20.94
C ARG A 155 6.70 8.92 -19.57
N TYR A 156 7.58 9.08 -18.59
CA TYR A 156 7.32 8.75 -17.20
C TYR A 156 7.83 9.85 -16.28
N ALA A 157 7.20 10.00 -15.14
CA ALA A 157 7.65 10.87 -14.07
C ALA A 157 7.71 10.09 -12.76
N LEU A 158 8.73 10.36 -11.96
CA LEU A 158 8.77 9.99 -10.55
C LEU A 158 8.07 11.08 -9.76
N VAL A 159 7.11 10.72 -8.95
CA VAL A 159 6.37 11.63 -8.09
C VAL A 159 6.43 11.18 -6.63
N GLU A 160 6.50 12.14 -5.73
CA GLU A 160 6.15 11.98 -4.34
C GLU A 160 4.65 12.25 -4.19
N ALA A 161 3.91 11.33 -3.59
CA ALA A 161 2.48 11.46 -3.35
C ALA A 161 2.19 11.37 -1.85
N CYS A 162 1.50 12.37 -1.32
CA CYS A 162 1.14 12.48 0.10
C CYS A 162 -0.39 12.46 0.22
N PRO A 163 -1.01 11.28 0.45
CA PRO A 163 -2.45 11.17 0.68
C PRO A 163 -2.85 11.88 1.96
N LEU A 164 -3.84 12.78 1.87
CA LEU A 164 -4.45 13.49 3.00
C LEU A 164 -5.66 12.73 3.54
N THR A 165 -6.24 11.86 2.72
CA THR A 165 -7.36 10.96 3.06
C THR A 165 -6.92 9.50 2.91
N GLY A 166 -7.66 8.55 3.47
CA GLY A 166 -7.48 7.09 3.27
C GLY A 166 -6.47 6.45 4.18
#